data_0390e213070595695746e7aa91ef7639
#
_entry.id   0390e213070595695746e7aa91ef7639
#
_cell.length_a   1.000
_cell.length_b   1.000
_cell.length_c   1.000
_cell.angle_alpha   90.00
_cell.angle_beta   90.00
_cell.angle_gamma   90.00
#
_symmetry.space_group_name_H-M   'P 1'
#
loop_
_entity.id
_entity.type
_entity.pdbx_description
1 polymer ?
#
loop_
_entity_poly.entity_id
_entity_poly.type
_entity_poly.pdbx_seq_one_letter_code
_entity_poly.pdbx_strand_id
1 'polypeptide(L)'
;IIGIAYSVVLALFLHDKHKGTAAVAAANPAANQPKETVWRGLSVVFSTWAFWVILIYFAVPSLPGWATKNWLPTLFAENLGIPMSQAGPMSTITIAASSFIGVIVGGILSDKWVLRNIRGRVYTSAIGLGMTIPALVLLGFGHSIVAVVGAGLLFGMGYGMFDANNMPILCQIISAKYRATAYGVMNMVGVFAGAAVTHLLGKWTDGGNLGLGFAVLGCIVLVALVLQLSCLKPTTDNKD
;
A
#
# COMPACT_ATOMS: atom_id res chain seq x y z
N ILE A 1 8.53 -8.53 -24.45
CA ILE A 1 8.45 -9.96 -24.90
C ILE A 1 7.82 -10.80 -23.78
N ILE A 2 8.30 -10.76 -22.52
CA ILE A 2 7.76 -11.57 -21.41
C ILE A 2 6.27 -11.28 -21.14
N GLY A 3 5.86 -10.00 -21.15
CA GLY A 3 4.46 -9.61 -20.97
C GLY A 3 3.52 -10.16 -22.05
N ILE A 4 3.98 -10.18 -23.30
CA ILE A 4 3.20 -10.75 -24.43
C ILE A 4 3.06 -12.27 -24.27
N ALA A 5 4.15 -12.96 -23.95
CA ALA A 5 4.12 -14.41 -23.69
C ALA A 5 3.18 -14.74 -22.52
N TYR A 6 3.23 -13.97 -21.44
CA TYR A 6 2.32 -14.12 -20.29
C TYR A 6 0.85 -13.87 -20.67
N SER A 7 0.57 -12.83 -21.48
CA SER A 7 -0.79 -12.56 -21.96
C SER A 7 -1.34 -13.70 -22.82
N VAL A 8 -0.51 -14.32 -23.66
CA VAL A 8 -0.90 -15.50 -24.47
C VAL A 8 -1.21 -16.69 -23.55
N VAL A 9 -0.35 -16.94 -22.55
CA VAL A 9 -0.58 -17.99 -21.55
C VAL A 9 -1.90 -17.76 -20.82
N LEU A 10 -2.16 -16.54 -20.35
CA LEU A 10 -3.43 -16.19 -19.70
C LEU A 10 -4.63 -16.41 -20.64
N ALA A 11 -4.55 -15.99 -21.90
CA ALA A 11 -5.62 -16.17 -22.87
C ALA A 11 -5.92 -17.66 -23.16
N LEU A 12 -4.91 -18.53 -23.11
CA LEU A 12 -5.06 -19.96 -23.32
C LEU A 12 -5.62 -20.70 -22.08
N PHE A 13 -5.22 -20.27 -20.88
CA PHE A 13 -5.58 -20.96 -19.65
C PHE A 13 -6.78 -20.35 -18.91
N LEU A 14 -7.04 -19.04 -19.07
CA LEU A 14 -8.24 -18.41 -18.54
C LEU A 14 -9.43 -18.69 -19.48
N HIS A 15 -9.99 -19.87 -19.37
CA HIS A 15 -11.30 -20.16 -19.96
C HIS A 15 -12.38 -19.59 -19.05
N ASP A 16 -13.11 -18.60 -19.57
CA ASP A 16 -14.30 -18.09 -18.90
C ASP A 16 -15.32 -19.25 -18.77
N LYS A 17 -15.51 -19.74 -17.55
CA LYS A 17 -16.56 -20.72 -17.22
C LYS A 17 -17.98 -20.16 -17.43
N HIS A 18 -18.12 -18.98 -18.01
CA HIS A 18 -19.39 -18.29 -18.20
C HIS A 18 -20.27 -18.83 -19.34
N LYS A 19 -19.85 -19.85 -20.09
CA LYS A 19 -20.74 -20.47 -21.09
C LYS A 19 -21.83 -21.39 -20.51
N GLY A 20 -21.82 -21.64 -19.17
CA GLY A 20 -22.86 -22.44 -18.49
C GLY A 20 -23.86 -21.66 -17.66
N THR A 21 -23.78 -20.33 -17.61
CA THR A 21 -24.47 -19.52 -16.59
C THR A 21 -25.60 -18.64 -17.12
N ALA A 22 -26.10 -18.86 -18.33
CA ALA A 22 -27.37 -18.20 -18.72
C ALA A 22 -28.53 -18.54 -17.75
N ALA A 23 -28.53 -19.75 -17.19
CA ALA A 23 -29.50 -20.17 -16.18
C ALA A 23 -29.22 -19.63 -14.75
N VAL A 24 -27.93 -19.44 -14.40
CA VAL A 24 -27.54 -18.88 -13.09
C VAL A 24 -27.56 -17.35 -13.09
N ALA A 25 -27.36 -16.70 -14.24
CA ALA A 25 -27.54 -15.26 -14.40
C ALA A 25 -29.01 -14.84 -14.23
N ALA A 26 -29.96 -15.68 -14.63
CA ALA A 26 -31.38 -15.45 -14.41
C ALA A 26 -31.80 -15.59 -12.92
N ALA A 27 -31.00 -16.31 -12.11
CA ALA A 27 -31.25 -16.51 -10.69
C ALA A 27 -30.45 -15.55 -9.77
N ASN A 28 -29.57 -14.71 -10.32
CA ASN A 28 -28.75 -13.80 -9.55
C ASN A 28 -29.38 -12.39 -9.57
N PRO A 29 -29.98 -11.90 -8.45
CA PRO A 29 -30.60 -10.57 -8.40
C PRO A 29 -29.62 -9.44 -8.74
N ALA A 30 -28.31 -9.68 -8.64
CA ALA A 30 -27.27 -8.70 -9.01
C ALA A 30 -27.15 -8.47 -10.54
N ALA A 31 -27.56 -9.43 -11.37
CA ALA A 31 -27.48 -9.30 -12.83
C ALA A 31 -28.55 -8.34 -13.43
N ASN A 32 -29.64 -8.11 -12.71
CA ASN A 32 -30.74 -7.23 -13.11
C ASN A 32 -30.69 -5.84 -12.47
N GLN A 33 -29.63 -5.51 -11.74
CA GLN A 33 -29.49 -4.14 -11.23
C GLN A 33 -29.13 -3.19 -12.38
N PRO A 34 -29.83 -2.04 -12.51
CA PRO A 34 -29.51 -1.05 -13.53
C PRO A 34 -28.03 -0.68 -13.39
N LYS A 35 -27.32 -0.66 -14.55
CA LYS A 35 -25.91 -0.24 -14.61
C LYS A 35 -25.83 1.16 -14.02
N GLU A 36 -25.41 1.25 -12.76
CA GLU A 36 -25.25 2.55 -12.12
C GLU A 36 -24.14 3.33 -12.83
N THR A 37 -24.43 4.57 -13.12
CA THR A 37 -23.47 5.50 -13.72
C THR A 37 -22.27 5.64 -12.78
N VAL A 38 -21.04 5.66 -13.34
CA VAL A 38 -19.78 5.85 -12.55
C VAL A 38 -19.91 7.04 -11.58
N TRP A 39 -20.59 8.10 -12.00
CA TRP A 39 -20.87 9.29 -11.18
C TRP A 39 -21.68 8.99 -9.91
N ARG A 40 -22.64 8.08 -9.99
CA ARG A 40 -23.41 7.68 -8.82
C ARG A 40 -22.55 6.88 -7.83
N GLY A 41 -21.68 5.98 -8.36
CA GLY A 41 -20.71 5.25 -7.53
C GLY A 41 -19.76 6.19 -6.81
N LEU A 42 -19.19 7.17 -7.51
CA LEU A 42 -18.34 8.21 -6.92
C LEU A 42 -19.09 9.02 -5.86
N SER A 43 -20.32 9.46 -6.15
CA SER A 43 -21.14 10.23 -5.20
C SER A 43 -21.36 9.46 -3.90
N VAL A 44 -21.70 8.16 -3.98
CA VAL A 44 -21.90 7.31 -2.79
C VAL A 44 -20.59 7.15 -2.00
N VAL A 45 -19.47 6.88 -2.68
CA VAL A 45 -18.18 6.70 -2.05
C VAL A 45 -17.74 7.98 -1.33
N PHE A 46 -17.85 9.14 -1.96
CA PHE A 46 -17.48 10.43 -1.36
C PHE A 46 -18.45 10.93 -0.29
N SER A 47 -19.69 10.47 -0.29
CA SER A 47 -20.66 10.77 0.78
C SER A 47 -20.42 9.98 2.05
N THR A 48 -19.62 8.92 1.98
CA THR A 48 -19.31 8.05 3.12
C THR A 48 -18.14 8.61 3.93
N TRP A 49 -18.37 9.09 5.16
CA TRP A 49 -17.30 9.61 6.03
C TRP A 49 -16.15 8.61 6.25
N ALA A 50 -16.50 7.33 6.45
CA ALA A 50 -15.51 6.28 6.62
C ALA A 50 -14.55 6.13 5.43
N PHE A 51 -15.01 6.48 4.22
CA PHE A 51 -14.13 6.47 3.04
C PHE A 51 -13.03 7.54 3.12
N TRP A 52 -13.33 8.74 3.60
CA TRP A 52 -12.32 9.80 3.77
C TRP A 52 -11.25 9.40 4.79
N VAL A 53 -11.65 8.73 5.88
CA VAL A 53 -10.71 8.20 6.86
C VAL A 53 -9.79 7.15 6.22
N ILE A 54 -10.34 6.22 5.43
CA ILE A 54 -9.55 5.23 4.69
C ILE A 54 -8.65 5.89 3.65
N LEU A 55 -9.15 6.89 2.95
CA LEU A 55 -8.39 7.59 1.92
C LEU A 55 -7.13 8.24 2.50
N ILE A 56 -7.27 8.94 3.62
CA ILE A 56 -6.13 9.52 4.35
C ILE A 56 -5.22 8.42 4.88
N TYR A 57 -5.80 7.38 5.46
CA TYR A 57 -5.08 6.20 5.95
C TYR A 57 -4.24 5.51 4.87
N PHE A 58 -4.71 5.47 3.63
CA PHE A 58 -3.96 4.90 2.52
C PHE A 58 -2.94 5.88 1.93
N ALA A 59 -3.36 7.13 1.70
CA ALA A 59 -2.55 8.13 1.00
C ALA A 59 -1.30 8.51 1.81
N VAL A 60 -1.43 8.76 3.12
CA VAL A 60 -0.30 9.23 3.94
C VAL A 60 0.78 8.15 4.11
N PRO A 61 0.48 6.90 4.49
CA PRO A 61 1.49 5.85 4.55
C PRO A 61 2.05 5.42 3.19
N SER A 62 1.38 5.72 2.08
CA SER A 62 1.94 5.44 0.75
C SER A 62 3.09 6.37 0.37
N LEU A 63 3.19 7.56 0.99
CA LEU A 63 4.28 8.53 0.72
C LEU A 63 5.68 7.92 0.89
N PRO A 64 6.03 7.28 2.03
CA PRO A 64 7.33 6.64 2.16
C PRO A 64 7.54 5.47 1.20
N GLY A 65 6.48 4.78 0.78
CA GLY A 65 6.56 3.75 -0.26
C GLY A 65 7.02 4.33 -1.61
N TRP A 66 6.50 5.48 -2.01
CA TRP A 66 6.93 6.21 -3.21
C TRP A 66 8.32 6.82 -3.05
N ALA A 67 8.62 7.37 -1.87
CA ALA A 67 9.93 7.90 -1.55
C ALA A 67 11.02 6.83 -1.70
N THR A 68 10.83 5.65 -1.12
CA THR A 68 11.79 4.55 -1.21
C THR A 68 11.92 4.02 -2.64
N LYS A 69 10.84 3.87 -3.38
CA LYS A 69 10.90 3.43 -4.79
C LYS A 69 11.76 4.35 -5.66
N ASN A 70 11.69 5.65 -5.45
CA ASN A 70 12.32 6.63 -6.34
C ASN A 70 13.68 7.14 -5.82
N TRP A 71 13.88 7.22 -4.51
CA TRP A 71 15.05 7.89 -3.90
C TRP A 71 15.94 6.99 -3.07
N LEU A 72 15.54 5.74 -2.77
CA LEU A 72 16.38 4.85 -1.96
C LEU A 72 17.71 4.51 -2.61
N PRO A 73 17.82 4.29 -3.94
CA PRO A 73 19.12 4.10 -4.58
C PRO A 73 20.06 5.28 -4.37
N THR A 74 19.56 6.52 -4.49
CA THR A 74 20.34 7.74 -4.25
C THR A 74 20.79 7.81 -2.80
N LEU A 75 19.90 7.54 -1.85
CA LEU A 75 20.21 7.54 -0.43
C LEU A 75 21.28 6.50 -0.07
N PHE A 76 21.21 5.29 -0.67
CA PHE A 76 22.24 4.26 -0.49
C PHE A 76 23.58 4.71 -1.05
N ALA A 77 23.60 5.34 -2.23
CA ALA A 77 24.83 5.86 -2.84
C ALA A 77 25.47 6.94 -1.98
N GLU A 78 24.67 7.90 -1.50
CA GLU A 78 25.15 9.01 -0.64
C GLU A 78 25.64 8.51 0.73
N ASN A 79 24.84 7.71 1.43
CA ASN A 79 25.16 7.27 2.79
C ASN A 79 26.33 6.28 2.86
N LEU A 80 26.54 5.49 1.82
CA LEU A 80 27.58 4.46 1.77
C LEU A 80 28.80 4.88 0.94
N GLY A 81 28.72 6.00 0.21
CA GLY A 81 29.78 6.43 -0.69
C GLY A 81 30.07 5.46 -1.84
N ILE A 82 29.05 4.73 -2.32
CA ILE A 82 29.15 3.73 -3.39
C ILE A 82 28.55 4.24 -4.70
N PRO A 83 29.02 3.74 -5.86
CA PRO A 83 28.45 4.14 -7.14
C PRO A 83 26.99 3.68 -7.30
N MET A 84 26.20 4.44 -8.05
CA MET A 84 24.78 4.15 -8.31
C MET A 84 24.56 2.76 -8.92
N SER A 85 25.51 2.25 -9.70
CA SER A 85 25.48 0.92 -10.30
C SER A 85 25.43 -0.22 -9.26
N GLN A 86 25.92 0.02 -8.04
CA GLN A 86 25.85 -0.90 -6.91
C GLN A 86 24.68 -0.55 -5.97
N ALA A 87 24.46 0.72 -5.69
CA ALA A 87 23.40 1.19 -4.82
C ALA A 87 22.00 0.83 -5.34
N GLY A 88 21.77 0.94 -6.65
CA GLY A 88 20.50 0.62 -7.30
C GLY A 88 20.05 -0.83 -7.07
N PRO A 89 20.80 -1.83 -7.54
CA PRO A 89 20.47 -3.23 -7.29
C PRO A 89 20.38 -3.58 -5.81
N MET A 90 21.33 -3.10 -4.98
CA MET A 90 21.35 -3.38 -3.55
C MET A 90 20.10 -2.88 -2.84
N SER A 91 19.70 -1.63 -3.06
CA SER A 91 18.49 -1.05 -2.47
C SER A 91 17.22 -1.75 -2.95
N THR A 92 17.13 -2.02 -4.26
CA THR A 92 15.95 -2.65 -4.86
C THR A 92 15.74 -4.07 -4.36
N ILE A 93 16.80 -4.89 -4.35
CA ILE A 93 16.75 -6.27 -3.86
C ILE A 93 16.42 -6.30 -2.36
N THR A 94 17.02 -5.41 -1.57
CA THR A 94 16.76 -5.30 -0.13
C THR A 94 15.27 -5.06 0.15
N ILE A 95 14.67 -4.08 -0.52
CA ILE A 95 13.25 -3.77 -0.33
C ILE A 95 12.35 -4.87 -0.90
N ALA A 96 12.62 -5.35 -2.11
CA ALA A 96 11.77 -6.35 -2.76
C ALA A 96 11.70 -7.65 -1.96
N ALA A 97 12.86 -8.18 -1.53
CA ALA A 97 12.92 -9.41 -0.75
C ALA A 97 12.24 -9.26 0.61
N SER A 98 12.50 -8.17 1.33
CA SER A 98 11.89 -7.96 2.65
C SER A 98 10.39 -7.64 2.56
N SER A 99 9.94 -6.89 1.55
CA SER A 99 8.50 -6.66 1.31
C SER A 99 7.76 -7.95 0.99
N PHE A 100 8.35 -8.84 0.21
CA PHE A 100 7.75 -10.14 -0.08
C PHE A 100 7.50 -10.94 1.21
N ILE A 101 8.49 -10.99 2.10
CA ILE A 101 8.35 -11.60 3.43
C ILE A 101 7.27 -10.88 4.24
N GLY A 102 7.28 -9.55 4.23
CA GLY A 102 6.32 -8.71 4.93
C GLY A 102 4.87 -8.95 4.50
N VAL A 103 4.62 -9.07 3.19
CA VAL A 103 3.30 -9.40 2.64
C VAL A 103 2.80 -10.76 3.15
N ILE A 104 3.66 -11.79 3.12
CA ILE A 104 3.29 -13.13 3.59
C ILE A 104 2.99 -13.12 5.09
N VAL A 105 3.90 -12.56 5.89
CA VAL A 105 3.75 -12.49 7.36
C VAL A 105 2.52 -11.64 7.72
N GLY A 106 2.35 -10.48 7.08
CA GLY A 106 1.23 -9.59 7.28
C GLY A 106 -0.11 -10.23 6.90
N GLY A 107 -0.17 -10.97 5.80
CA GLY A 107 -1.36 -11.72 5.38
C GLY A 107 -1.73 -12.81 6.40
N ILE A 108 -0.80 -13.70 6.74
CA ILE A 108 -1.04 -14.80 7.69
C ILE A 108 -1.45 -14.25 9.07
N LEU A 109 -0.76 -13.23 9.57
CA LEU A 109 -1.05 -12.65 10.89
C LEU A 109 -2.43 -11.99 10.89
N SER A 110 -2.76 -11.21 9.87
CA SER A 110 -4.05 -10.52 9.77
C SER A 110 -5.22 -11.51 9.65
N ASP A 111 -5.06 -12.58 8.88
CA ASP A 111 -6.11 -13.60 8.71
C ASP A 111 -6.36 -14.38 10.01
N LYS A 112 -5.32 -14.69 10.77
CA LYS A 112 -5.48 -15.29 12.09
C LYS A 112 -6.12 -14.33 13.10
N TRP A 113 -5.74 -13.06 13.07
CA TRP A 113 -6.24 -12.09 14.04
C TRP A 113 -7.68 -11.66 13.78
N VAL A 114 -8.08 -11.53 12.51
CA VAL A 114 -9.46 -11.14 12.16
C VAL A 114 -10.49 -12.15 12.68
N LEU A 115 -10.12 -13.42 12.81
CA LEU A 115 -10.99 -14.46 13.39
C LEU A 115 -11.30 -14.23 14.88
N ARG A 116 -10.41 -13.54 15.60
CA ARG A 116 -10.59 -13.22 17.02
C ARG A 116 -11.06 -11.78 17.27
N ASN A 117 -10.66 -10.87 16.41
CA ASN A 117 -10.97 -9.45 16.52
C ASN A 117 -11.07 -8.84 15.12
N ILE A 118 -12.21 -8.24 14.80
CA ILE A 118 -12.46 -7.61 13.51
C ILE A 118 -11.42 -6.55 13.13
N ARG A 119 -10.80 -5.90 14.13
CA ARG A 119 -9.71 -4.93 13.94
C ARG A 119 -8.34 -5.60 13.70
N GLY A 120 -8.26 -6.93 13.63
CA GLY A 120 -7.00 -7.66 13.46
C GLY A 120 -6.20 -7.19 12.26
N ARG A 121 -6.85 -6.88 11.13
CA ARG A 121 -6.19 -6.34 9.93
C ARG A 121 -5.61 -4.94 10.17
N VAL A 122 -6.35 -4.09 10.90
CA VAL A 122 -5.89 -2.74 11.25
C VAL A 122 -4.67 -2.81 12.18
N TYR A 123 -4.68 -3.72 13.16
CA TYR A 123 -3.54 -3.90 14.06
C TYR A 123 -2.30 -4.45 13.36
N THR A 124 -2.46 -5.45 12.48
CA THR A 124 -1.34 -5.98 11.68
C THR A 124 -0.73 -4.90 10.80
N SER A 125 -1.57 -4.11 10.14
CA SER A 125 -1.13 -2.98 9.33
C SER A 125 -0.43 -1.90 10.16
N ALA A 126 -0.94 -1.62 11.38
CA ALA A 126 -0.33 -0.68 12.31
C ALA A 126 1.05 -1.12 12.80
N ILE A 127 1.24 -2.42 13.06
CA ILE A 127 2.57 -2.98 13.38
C ILE A 127 3.52 -2.76 12.20
N GLY A 128 3.08 -3.06 10.98
CA GLY A 128 3.87 -2.82 9.79
C GLY A 128 4.31 -1.36 9.67
N LEU A 129 3.36 -0.41 9.80
CA LEU A 129 3.68 1.02 9.79
C LEU A 129 4.60 1.43 10.94
N GLY A 130 4.40 0.88 12.13
CA GLY A 130 5.27 1.12 13.27
C GLY A 130 6.73 0.74 13.00
N MET A 131 6.96 -0.35 12.26
CA MET A 131 8.31 -0.78 11.84
C MET A 131 8.93 0.18 10.82
N THR A 132 8.14 0.83 9.97
CA THR A 132 8.67 1.77 8.96
C THR A 132 9.20 3.06 9.58
N ILE A 133 8.72 3.46 10.77
CA ILE A 133 9.14 4.72 11.40
C ILE A 133 10.63 4.72 11.77
N PRO A 134 11.14 3.79 12.61
CA PRO A 134 12.56 3.73 12.91
C PRO A 134 13.39 3.42 11.65
N ALA A 135 12.85 2.66 10.72
CA ALA A 135 13.52 2.37 9.46
C ALA A 135 13.79 3.65 8.64
N LEU A 136 12.79 4.55 8.52
CA LEU A 136 12.94 5.81 7.80
C LEU A 136 13.98 6.74 8.45
N VAL A 137 14.00 6.80 9.78
CA VAL A 137 15.00 7.58 10.51
C VAL A 137 16.41 7.01 10.31
N LEU A 138 16.56 5.68 10.40
CA LEU A 138 17.84 5.01 10.18
C LEU A 138 18.30 5.11 8.70
N LEU A 139 17.38 5.07 7.74
CA LEU A 139 17.69 5.32 6.33
C LEU A 139 18.20 6.75 6.14
N GLY A 140 17.58 7.73 6.81
CA GLY A 140 17.97 9.13 6.69
C GLY A 140 19.34 9.45 7.24
N PHE A 141 19.76 8.82 8.35
CA PHE A 141 20.96 9.18 9.09
C PHE A 141 21.99 8.04 9.25
N GLY A 142 21.73 6.86 8.71
CA GLY A 142 22.64 5.74 8.78
C GLY A 142 23.79 5.86 7.79
N HIS A 143 25.05 5.73 8.25
CA HIS A 143 26.24 5.80 7.41
C HIS A 143 27.01 4.47 7.32
N SER A 144 26.51 3.41 7.92
CA SER A 144 27.11 2.07 7.81
C SER A 144 26.25 1.14 6.96
N ILE A 145 26.87 0.21 6.26
CA ILE A 145 26.16 -0.77 5.44
C ILE A 145 25.14 -1.57 6.24
N VAL A 146 25.46 -1.92 7.49
CA VAL A 146 24.57 -2.67 8.38
C VAL A 146 23.35 -1.81 8.75
N ALA A 147 23.54 -0.52 9.06
CA ALA A 147 22.43 0.39 9.38
C ALA A 147 21.52 0.62 8.17
N VAL A 148 22.09 0.92 7.01
CA VAL A 148 21.33 1.27 5.80
C VAL A 148 20.59 0.05 5.23
N VAL A 149 21.26 -1.10 5.11
CA VAL A 149 20.64 -2.34 4.63
C VAL A 149 19.65 -2.87 5.65
N GLY A 150 19.99 -2.88 6.94
CA GLY A 150 19.08 -3.29 8.00
C GLY A 150 17.83 -2.43 8.08
N ALA A 151 17.97 -1.12 7.92
CA ALA A 151 16.84 -0.20 7.83
C ALA A 151 15.98 -0.45 6.58
N GLY A 152 16.60 -0.72 5.43
CA GLY A 152 15.90 -1.10 4.20
C GLY A 152 15.10 -2.40 4.36
N LEU A 153 15.67 -3.42 5.00
CA LEU A 153 14.99 -4.69 5.31
C LEU A 153 13.80 -4.46 6.25
N LEU A 154 14.00 -3.67 7.31
CA LEU A 154 12.96 -3.33 8.27
C LEU A 154 11.81 -2.55 7.62
N PHE A 155 12.16 -1.56 6.76
CA PHE A 155 11.19 -0.80 6.00
C PHE A 155 10.38 -1.69 5.06
N GLY A 156 11.05 -2.50 4.23
CA GLY A 156 10.37 -3.36 3.27
C GLY A 156 9.42 -4.34 3.95
N MET A 157 9.87 -5.00 5.02
CA MET A 157 9.02 -5.91 5.80
C MET A 157 7.80 -5.20 6.39
N GLY A 158 7.99 -4.05 7.05
CA GLY A 158 6.91 -3.28 7.64
C GLY A 158 5.94 -2.75 6.59
N TYR A 159 6.46 -2.21 5.49
CA TYR A 159 5.63 -1.70 4.39
C TYR A 159 4.84 -2.83 3.70
N GLY A 160 5.44 -4.00 3.50
CA GLY A 160 4.75 -5.19 2.96
C GLY A 160 3.59 -5.64 3.85
N MET A 161 3.76 -5.64 5.17
CA MET A 161 2.67 -5.95 6.12
C MET A 161 1.52 -4.92 6.04
N PHE A 162 1.84 -3.63 5.89
CA PHE A 162 0.85 -2.57 5.68
C PHE A 162 0.11 -2.78 4.36
N ASP A 163 0.82 -2.91 3.26
CA ASP A 163 0.27 -2.94 1.90
C ASP A 163 -0.66 -4.14 1.67
N ALA A 164 -0.30 -5.32 2.20
CA ALA A 164 -1.13 -6.53 2.14
C ALA A 164 -2.52 -6.37 2.76
N ASN A 165 -2.68 -5.43 3.70
CA ASN A 165 -3.94 -5.21 4.42
C ASN A 165 -4.81 -4.08 3.86
N ASN A 166 -4.33 -3.29 2.90
CA ASN A 166 -5.05 -2.12 2.38
C ASN A 166 -6.39 -2.48 1.75
N MET A 167 -6.39 -3.39 0.77
CA MET A 167 -7.62 -3.84 0.11
C MET A 167 -8.56 -4.60 1.07
N PRO A 168 -8.07 -5.53 1.90
CA PRO A 168 -8.91 -6.19 2.89
C PRO A 168 -9.59 -5.24 3.89
N ILE A 169 -8.89 -4.20 4.37
CA ILE A 169 -9.47 -3.18 5.26
C ILE A 169 -10.56 -2.38 4.53
N LEU A 170 -10.32 -1.97 3.28
CA LEU A 170 -11.32 -1.31 2.46
C LEU A 170 -12.58 -2.17 2.33
N CYS A 171 -12.42 -3.47 2.09
CA CYS A 171 -13.53 -4.42 1.95
C CYS A 171 -14.35 -4.59 3.24
N GLN A 172 -13.79 -4.30 4.41
CA GLN A 172 -14.51 -4.31 5.69
C GLN A 172 -15.38 -3.07 5.92
N ILE A 173 -15.18 -2.01 5.14
CA ILE A 173 -15.83 -0.70 5.39
C ILE A 173 -16.75 -0.32 4.22
N ILE A 174 -16.37 -0.69 2.99
CA ILE A 174 -17.10 -0.34 1.78
C ILE A 174 -17.87 -1.56 1.26
N SER A 175 -19.16 -1.37 0.94
CA SER A 175 -20.01 -2.43 0.37
C SER A 175 -19.44 -2.99 -0.94
N ALA A 176 -19.68 -4.26 -1.22
CA ALA A 176 -19.12 -5.00 -2.36
C ALA A 176 -19.31 -4.26 -3.70
N LYS A 177 -20.44 -3.62 -3.87
CA LYS A 177 -20.83 -2.88 -5.07
C LYS A 177 -19.89 -1.72 -5.42
N TYR A 178 -19.31 -1.05 -4.41
CA TYR A 178 -18.50 0.17 -4.60
C TYR A 178 -17.01 -0.03 -4.36
N ARG A 179 -16.56 -1.25 -4.00
CA ARG A 179 -15.15 -1.55 -3.67
C ARG A 179 -14.18 -1.20 -4.80
N ALA A 180 -14.53 -1.55 -6.03
CA ALA A 180 -13.67 -1.27 -7.19
C ALA A 180 -13.50 0.25 -7.40
N THR A 181 -14.60 1.02 -7.31
CA THR A 181 -14.57 2.48 -7.43
C THR A 181 -13.75 3.11 -6.30
N ALA A 182 -14.00 2.69 -5.05
CA ALA A 182 -13.30 3.20 -3.89
C ALA A 182 -11.79 2.91 -3.97
N TYR A 183 -11.41 1.69 -4.34
CA TYR A 183 -10.01 1.31 -4.52
C TYR A 183 -9.33 2.06 -5.66
N GLY A 184 -10.04 2.29 -6.77
CA GLY A 184 -9.55 3.12 -7.88
C GLY A 184 -9.25 4.55 -7.44
N VAL A 185 -10.16 5.19 -6.68
CA VAL A 185 -9.93 6.54 -6.11
C VAL A 185 -8.75 6.55 -5.14
N MET A 186 -8.65 5.56 -4.25
CA MET A 186 -7.52 5.43 -3.32
C MET A 186 -6.18 5.37 -4.07
N ASN A 187 -6.08 4.52 -5.11
CA ASN A 187 -4.86 4.41 -5.90
C ASN A 187 -4.54 5.72 -6.63
N MET A 188 -5.54 6.38 -7.23
CA MET A 188 -5.35 7.67 -7.89
C MET A 188 -4.77 8.70 -6.92
N VAL A 189 -5.35 8.85 -5.74
CA VAL A 189 -4.85 9.78 -4.72
C VAL A 189 -3.46 9.38 -4.24
N GLY A 190 -3.20 8.08 -4.04
CA GLY A 190 -1.87 7.55 -3.70
C GLY A 190 -0.81 7.89 -4.75
N VAL A 191 -1.13 7.82 -6.04
CA VAL A 191 -0.22 8.20 -7.13
C VAL A 191 0.07 9.71 -7.13
N PHE A 192 -0.97 10.55 -6.97
CA PHE A 192 -0.77 12.01 -6.87
C PHE A 192 0.07 12.39 -5.65
N ALA A 193 -0.21 11.78 -4.49
CA ALA A 193 0.60 11.97 -3.29
C ALA A 193 2.06 11.51 -3.52
N GLY A 194 2.24 10.40 -4.22
CA GLY A 194 3.55 9.89 -4.64
C GLY A 194 4.31 10.84 -5.55
N ALA A 195 3.64 11.43 -6.53
CA ALA A 195 4.26 12.43 -7.40
C ALA A 195 4.70 13.67 -6.60
N ALA A 196 3.86 14.15 -5.69
CA ALA A 196 4.17 15.30 -4.82
C ALA A 196 5.39 15.01 -3.93
N VAL A 197 5.42 13.87 -3.23
CA VAL A 197 6.55 13.53 -2.35
C VAL A 197 7.84 13.31 -3.14
N THR A 198 7.76 12.70 -4.31
CA THR A 198 8.92 12.49 -5.18
C THR A 198 9.53 13.83 -5.61
N HIS A 199 8.69 14.79 -6.01
CA HIS A 199 9.12 16.14 -6.36
C HIS A 199 9.75 16.90 -5.16
N LEU A 200 9.12 16.82 -3.99
CA LEU A 200 9.63 17.47 -2.77
C LEU A 200 10.99 16.90 -2.36
N LEU A 201 11.14 15.57 -2.36
CA LEU A 201 12.40 14.92 -2.04
C LEU A 201 13.49 15.24 -3.08
N GLY A 202 13.12 15.44 -4.35
CA GLY A 202 14.05 15.92 -5.37
C GLY A 202 14.67 17.27 -5.00
N LYS A 203 13.85 18.24 -4.61
CA LYS A 203 14.34 19.54 -4.12
C LYS A 203 15.23 19.44 -2.88
N TRP A 204 14.93 18.49 -1.99
CA TRP A 204 15.75 18.27 -0.79
C TRP A 204 17.07 17.57 -1.12
N THR A 205 17.07 16.70 -2.13
CA THR A 205 18.31 16.09 -2.67
C THR A 205 19.22 17.15 -3.26
N ASP A 206 18.70 18.08 -4.06
CA ASP A 206 19.44 19.21 -4.62
C ASP A 206 20.09 20.08 -3.51
N GLY A 207 19.45 20.16 -2.35
CA GLY A 207 19.96 20.86 -1.17
C GLY A 207 20.85 19.99 -0.23
N GLY A 208 21.15 18.74 -0.58
CA GLY A 208 21.93 17.81 0.26
C GLY A 208 21.18 17.32 1.53
N ASN A 209 19.86 17.43 1.56
CA ASN A 209 19.02 17.13 2.74
C ASN A 209 18.09 15.91 2.54
N LEU A 210 18.42 14.99 1.65
CA LEU A 210 17.58 13.82 1.35
C LEU A 210 17.28 12.99 2.61
N GLY A 211 18.30 12.76 3.45
CA GLY A 211 18.14 12.02 4.70
C GLY A 211 17.14 12.66 5.67
N LEU A 212 17.15 14.00 5.78
CA LEU A 212 16.18 14.73 6.57
C LEU A 212 14.75 14.51 6.02
N GLY A 213 14.60 14.44 4.69
CA GLY A 213 13.33 14.15 4.04
C GLY A 213 12.74 12.80 4.45
N PHE A 214 13.58 11.77 4.53
CA PHE A 214 13.16 10.44 5.00
C PHE A 214 12.77 10.46 6.50
N ALA A 215 13.49 11.19 7.33
CA ALA A 215 13.12 11.33 8.75
C ALA A 215 11.80 12.07 8.95
N VAL A 216 11.54 13.12 8.18
CA VAL A 216 10.25 13.85 8.20
C VAL A 216 9.11 12.92 7.76
N LEU A 217 9.31 12.08 6.76
CA LEU A 217 8.33 11.05 6.39
C LEU A 217 8.06 10.09 7.55
N GLY A 218 9.07 9.73 8.35
CA GLY A 218 8.88 8.94 9.56
C GLY A 218 7.95 9.60 10.57
N CYS A 219 8.10 10.93 10.79
CA CYS A 219 7.19 11.69 11.65
C CYS A 219 5.76 11.74 11.09
N ILE A 220 5.61 11.91 9.77
CA ILE A 220 4.29 11.91 9.11
C ILE A 220 3.61 10.55 9.27
N VAL A 221 4.35 9.46 9.10
CA VAL A 221 3.84 8.09 9.31
C VAL A 221 3.44 7.86 10.77
N LEU A 222 4.18 8.39 11.73
CA LEU A 222 3.82 8.30 13.15
C LEU A 222 2.45 8.94 13.42
N VAL A 223 2.20 10.14 12.87
CA VAL A 223 0.89 10.81 12.98
C VAL A 223 -0.20 9.96 12.31
N ALA A 224 0.07 9.43 11.11
CA ALA A 224 -0.87 8.56 10.41
C ALA A 224 -1.19 7.28 11.20
N LEU A 225 -0.19 6.68 11.86
CA LEU A 225 -0.35 5.50 12.71
C LEU A 225 -1.28 5.78 13.91
N VAL A 226 -1.11 6.93 14.57
CA VAL A 226 -1.98 7.34 15.68
C VAL A 226 -3.41 7.54 15.19
N LEU A 227 -3.60 8.23 14.06
CA LEU A 227 -4.91 8.43 13.45
C LEU A 227 -5.57 7.11 13.04
N GLN A 228 -4.79 6.18 12.46
CA GLN A 228 -5.25 4.84 12.10
C GLN A 228 -5.84 4.11 13.31
N LEU A 229 -5.08 4.04 14.39
CA LEU A 229 -5.49 3.29 15.59
C LEU A 229 -6.71 3.93 16.27
N SER A 230 -6.83 5.26 16.22
CA SER A 230 -7.90 6.01 16.85
C SER A 230 -9.19 6.02 16.03
N CYS A 231 -9.10 6.28 14.72
CA CYS A 231 -10.25 6.59 13.88
C CYS A 231 -10.75 5.39 13.06
N LEU A 232 -9.87 4.41 12.72
CA LEU A 232 -10.25 3.31 11.86
C LEU A 232 -10.95 2.21 12.65
N LYS A 233 -12.28 2.20 12.56
CA LYS A 233 -13.13 1.19 13.21
C LYS A 233 -13.89 0.42 12.13
N PRO A 234 -13.39 -0.75 11.69
CA PRO A 234 -14.14 -1.59 10.75
C PRO A 234 -15.45 -2.03 11.39
N THR A 235 -16.53 -2.00 10.61
CA THR A 235 -17.85 -2.47 11.02
C THR A 235 -18.13 -3.83 10.40
N THR A 236 -18.77 -4.73 11.16
CA THR A 236 -19.23 -6.05 10.66
C THR A 236 -20.53 -5.96 9.87
N ASP A 237 -21.22 -4.84 9.95
CA ASP A 237 -22.53 -4.65 9.32
C ASP A 237 -22.40 -4.30 7.82
N ASN A 238 -21.91 -5.26 7.02
CA ASN A 238 -22.33 -5.34 5.64
C ASN A 238 -23.69 -6.04 5.64
N LYS A 239 -24.73 -5.32 6.04
CA LYS A 239 -26.11 -5.67 5.66
C LYS A 239 -26.24 -5.31 4.17
N ASP A 240 -25.93 -6.29 3.32
CA ASP A 240 -26.36 -6.32 1.93
C ASP A 240 -27.85 -6.65 1.87
#